data_1f6c5b37ee73ae19d4201304e9de84c2
#
_entry.id   1f6c5b37ee73ae19d4201304e9de84c2
#
_cell.length_a   1.000
_cell.length_b   1.000
_cell.length_c   1.000
_cell.angle_alpha   90.00
_cell.angle_beta   90.00
_cell.angle_gamma   90.00
#
_symmetry.space_group_name_H-M   'P 1'
#
loop_
_entity.id
_entity.type
_entity.pdbx_description
1 polymer ?
#
loop_
_entity_poly.entity_id
_entity_poly.type
_entity_poly.pdbx_seq_one_letter_code
_entity_poly.pdbx_strand_id
1 'polypeptide(L)'
;MGTVDYAVEMRDITKRFPGVIASNHVNLAVRRGSIHALLGENGAGKSTLMNILTGLLRPDSGEICVRGERAALRSPAAAIALGIGMVHQHFRLVQTFTVAENITLGMSRPRFALDMAPIEREVAKLSSEYGLAVNPRAKIWQLSVGEQQRVEIIKMLYRLSLI
;
A
#
# COMPACT_ATOMS: atom_id res chain seq x y z
N MET A 1 5.66 26.43 -20.22
CA MET A 1 6.26 25.19 -19.70
C MET A 1 5.20 24.54 -18.82
N GLY A 2 4.60 23.42 -19.24
CA GLY A 2 3.62 22.71 -18.42
C GLY A 2 4.30 22.18 -17.15
N THR A 3 3.74 22.47 -15.99
CA THR A 3 4.19 21.89 -14.73
C THR A 3 3.99 20.38 -14.81
N VAL A 4 5.05 19.61 -14.62
CA VAL A 4 4.96 18.15 -14.58
C VAL A 4 4.16 17.76 -13.33
N ASP A 5 3.03 17.05 -13.51
CA ASP A 5 2.15 16.63 -12.42
C ASP A 5 2.68 15.33 -11.83
N TYR A 6 3.36 15.42 -10.69
CA TYR A 6 3.87 14.28 -9.96
C TYR A 6 2.86 13.78 -8.93
N ALA A 7 2.63 12.46 -8.90
CA ALA A 7 1.87 11.82 -7.84
C ALA A 7 2.66 11.82 -6.52
N VAL A 8 3.97 11.53 -6.62
CA VAL A 8 4.89 11.46 -5.48
C VAL A 8 6.25 12.00 -5.90
N GLU A 9 6.85 12.79 -5.02
CA GLU A 9 8.26 13.17 -5.09
C GLU A 9 8.92 12.90 -3.74
N MET A 10 10.05 12.26 -3.77
CA MET A 10 10.94 12.06 -2.63
C MET A 10 12.24 12.79 -2.98
N ARG A 11 12.63 13.76 -2.16
CA ARG A 11 13.77 14.64 -2.42
C ARG A 11 14.80 14.50 -1.34
N ASP A 12 16.03 14.19 -1.72
CA ASP A 12 17.21 14.15 -0.84
C ASP A 12 17.05 13.18 0.34
N ILE A 13 16.37 12.05 0.10
CA ILE A 13 16.04 11.07 1.15
C ILE A 13 17.29 10.34 1.61
N THR A 14 17.59 10.48 2.90
CA THR A 14 18.65 9.73 3.57
C THR A 14 18.07 8.84 4.66
N LYS A 15 18.51 7.59 4.73
CA LYS A 15 18.20 6.65 5.79
C LYS A 15 19.41 5.85 6.20
N ARG A 16 19.73 5.90 7.49
CA ARG A 16 20.83 5.20 8.10
C ARG A 16 20.33 4.16 9.10
N PHE A 17 20.99 3.04 9.14
CA PHE A 17 20.85 2.02 10.19
C PHE A 17 22.22 1.80 10.83
N PRO A 18 22.32 1.19 12.01
CA PRO A 18 23.62 0.86 12.60
C PRO A 18 24.53 0.11 11.62
N GLY A 19 25.66 0.72 11.26
CA GLY A 19 26.65 0.15 10.34
C GLY A 19 26.34 0.24 8.84
N VAL A 20 25.15 0.81 8.43
CA VAL A 20 24.77 0.84 7.01
C VAL A 20 24.00 2.12 6.65
N ILE A 21 24.33 2.73 5.51
CA ILE A 21 23.54 3.78 4.88
C ILE A 21 22.66 3.11 3.82
N ALA A 22 21.38 2.94 4.12
CA ALA A 22 20.43 2.26 3.24
C ALA A 22 19.89 3.13 2.11
N SER A 23 19.85 4.45 2.32
CA SER A 23 19.53 5.46 1.30
C SER A 23 20.40 6.67 1.56
N ASN A 24 21.03 7.22 0.53
CA ASN A 24 21.93 8.36 0.64
C ASN A 24 21.58 9.39 -0.42
N HIS A 25 20.93 10.48 -0.01
CA HIS A 25 20.48 11.58 -0.87
C HIS A 25 19.67 11.12 -2.10
N VAL A 26 18.75 10.15 -1.90
CA VAL A 26 17.98 9.52 -2.97
C VAL A 26 16.84 10.44 -3.40
N ASN A 27 16.71 10.62 -4.71
CA ASN A 27 15.61 11.34 -5.33
C ASN A 27 14.75 10.38 -6.16
N LEU A 28 13.43 10.44 -5.99
CA LEU A 28 12.45 9.67 -6.75
C LEU A 28 11.28 10.58 -7.10
N ALA A 29 10.89 10.61 -8.37
CA ALA A 29 9.71 11.34 -8.82
C ALA A 29 8.85 10.44 -9.69
N VAL A 30 7.59 10.26 -9.30
CA VAL A 30 6.61 9.41 -9.99
C VAL A 30 5.50 10.30 -10.55
N ARG A 31 5.30 10.27 -11.86
CA ARG A 31 4.24 11.05 -12.53
C ARG A 31 2.88 10.43 -12.27
N ARG A 32 1.85 11.24 -12.22
CA ARG A 32 0.47 10.75 -12.15
C ARG A 32 0.13 9.88 -13.37
N GLY A 33 -0.64 8.82 -13.14
CA GLY A 33 -1.09 7.90 -14.18
C GLY A 33 0.02 7.08 -14.83
N SER A 34 1.25 7.07 -14.28
CA SER A 34 2.36 6.30 -14.82
C SER A 34 2.63 5.01 -14.04
N ILE A 35 3.23 4.05 -14.72
CA ILE A 35 3.86 2.88 -14.10
C ILE A 35 5.36 3.20 -14.00
N HIS A 36 5.89 3.18 -12.77
CA HIS A 36 7.30 3.45 -12.50
C HIS A 36 7.99 2.22 -11.92
N ALA A 37 8.91 1.63 -12.67
CA ALA A 37 9.69 0.48 -12.22
C ALA A 37 10.94 0.93 -11.44
N LEU A 38 11.07 0.46 -10.20
CA LEU A 38 12.24 0.69 -9.37
C LEU A 38 13.18 -0.53 -9.46
N LEU A 39 14.28 -0.39 -10.19
CA LEU A 39 15.25 -1.44 -10.43
C LEU A 39 16.50 -1.26 -9.57
N GLY A 40 17.18 -2.35 -9.27
CA GLY A 40 18.43 -2.37 -8.52
C GLY A 40 18.69 -3.73 -7.89
N GLU A 41 19.93 -3.98 -7.46
CA GLU A 41 20.35 -5.21 -6.81
C GLU A 41 19.68 -5.43 -5.44
N ASN A 42 19.76 -6.65 -4.92
CA ASN A 42 19.33 -6.94 -3.56
C ASN A 42 20.21 -6.16 -2.57
N GLY A 43 19.59 -5.50 -1.60
CA GLY A 43 20.30 -4.62 -0.67
C GLY A 43 20.45 -3.15 -1.13
N ALA A 44 20.10 -2.80 -2.37
CA ALA A 44 20.23 -1.44 -2.90
C ALA A 44 19.27 -0.38 -2.26
N GLY A 45 18.59 -0.71 -1.17
CA GLY A 45 17.71 0.24 -0.46
C GLY A 45 16.31 0.40 -1.01
N LYS A 46 15.89 -0.35 -2.05
CA LYS A 46 14.55 -0.24 -2.65
C LYS A 46 13.42 -0.41 -1.62
N SER A 47 13.48 -1.47 -0.83
CA SER A 47 12.49 -1.75 0.21
C SER A 47 12.49 -0.69 1.30
N THR A 48 13.66 -0.13 1.64
CA THR A 48 13.78 0.98 2.59
C THR A 48 13.07 2.21 2.06
N LEU A 49 13.27 2.57 0.80
CA LEU A 49 12.63 3.72 0.16
C LEU A 49 11.10 3.54 0.12
N MET A 50 10.61 2.34 -0.25
CA MET A 50 9.17 2.03 -0.24
C MET A 50 8.58 2.03 1.17
N ASN A 51 9.31 1.52 2.18
CA ASN A 51 8.88 1.59 3.57
C ASN A 51 8.82 3.03 4.11
N ILE A 52 9.68 3.91 3.63
CA ILE A 52 9.62 5.34 3.94
C ILE A 52 8.36 5.95 3.29
N LEU A 53 8.12 5.68 2.02
CA LEU A 53 6.95 6.18 1.29
C LEU A 53 5.62 5.71 1.90
N THR A 54 5.59 4.51 2.48
CA THR A 54 4.39 3.97 3.12
C THR A 54 4.29 4.30 4.62
N GLY A 55 5.19 5.13 5.15
CA GLY A 55 5.16 5.56 6.55
C GLY A 55 5.55 4.48 7.57
N LEU A 56 6.09 3.35 7.13
CA LEU A 56 6.64 2.30 8.01
C LEU A 56 7.99 2.69 8.60
N LEU A 57 8.76 3.48 7.85
CA LEU A 57 10.04 4.04 8.30
C LEU A 57 10.02 5.55 8.14
N ARG A 58 10.76 6.25 9.01
CA ARG A 58 11.00 7.68 8.86
C ARG A 58 12.37 7.90 8.23
N PRO A 59 12.50 8.79 7.25
CA PRO A 59 13.80 9.22 6.77
C PRO A 59 14.53 10.00 7.86
N ASP A 60 15.86 9.99 7.84
CA ASP A 60 16.67 10.80 8.73
C ASP A 60 16.81 12.23 8.20
N SER A 61 16.79 12.40 6.87
CA SER A 61 16.69 13.68 6.19
C SER A 61 15.97 13.58 4.85
N GLY A 62 15.67 14.73 4.25
CA GLY A 62 14.92 14.84 3.01
C GLY A 62 13.45 15.16 3.22
N GLU A 63 12.73 15.30 2.12
CA GLU A 63 11.30 15.60 2.14
C GLU A 63 10.51 14.73 1.15
N ILE A 64 9.24 14.56 1.45
CA ILE A 64 8.30 13.83 0.59
C ILE A 64 7.17 14.78 0.25
N CYS A 65 6.84 14.86 -1.04
CA CYS A 65 5.67 15.57 -1.52
C CYS A 65 4.71 14.58 -2.18
N VAL A 66 3.43 14.74 -1.92
CA VAL A 66 2.33 13.99 -2.52
C VAL A 66 1.43 14.97 -3.25
N ARG A 67 1.27 14.79 -4.55
CA ARG A 67 0.49 15.72 -5.41
C ARG A 67 0.96 17.18 -5.29
N GLY A 68 2.26 17.39 -5.15
CA GLY A 68 2.88 18.72 -5.00
C GLY A 68 2.88 19.29 -3.58
N GLU A 69 2.18 18.70 -2.63
CA GLU A 69 2.12 19.15 -1.24
C GLU A 69 3.08 18.35 -0.35
N ARG A 70 3.78 19.05 0.53
CA ARG A 70 4.69 18.39 1.49
C ARG A 70 3.91 17.49 2.45
N ALA A 71 4.30 16.23 2.51
CA ALA A 71 3.63 15.20 3.29
C ALA A 71 4.50 14.67 4.44
N ALA A 72 3.93 14.60 5.63
CA ALA A 72 4.56 13.98 6.79
C ALA A 72 4.05 12.54 6.96
N LEU A 73 4.69 11.58 6.29
CA LEU A 73 4.32 10.16 6.35
C LEU A 73 4.86 9.52 7.64
N ARG A 74 4.18 9.77 8.76
CA ARG A 74 4.62 9.30 10.08
C ARG A 74 4.05 7.94 10.48
N SER A 75 3.12 7.40 9.70
CA SER A 75 2.48 6.10 9.94
C SER A 75 1.86 5.57 8.63
N PRO A 76 1.60 4.25 8.52
CA PRO A 76 0.87 3.70 7.39
C PRO A 76 -0.53 4.29 7.22
N ALA A 77 -1.21 4.63 8.31
CA ALA A 77 -2.52 5.29 8.26
C ALA A 77 -2.43 6.67 7.59
N ALA A 78 -1.36 7.46 7.87
CA ALA A 78 -1.14 8.74 7.21
C ALA A 78 -0.84 8.59 5.71
N ALA A 79 -0.11 7.53 5.31
CA ALA A 79 0.15 7.24 3.91
C ALA A 79 -1.15 6.85 3.17
N ILE A 80 -1.96 5.98 3.78
CA ILE A 80 -3.26 5.56 3.23
C ILE A 80 -4.17 6.79 3.06
N ALA A 81 -4.27 7.67 4.05
CA ALA A 81 -5.07 8.90 3.98
C ALA A 81 -4.66 9.84 2.83
N LEU A 82 -3.44 9.73 2.33
CA LEU A 82 -2.93 10.44 1.15
C LEU A 82 -3.05 9.63 -0.14
N GLY A 83 -3.72 8.47 -0.12
CA GLY A 83 -3.92 7.60 -1.26
C GLY A 83 -2.72 6.70 -1.59
N ILE A 84 -1.76 6.53 -0.67
CA ILE A 84 -0.60 5.67 -0.86
C ILE A 84 -0.90 4.30 -0.23
N GLY A 85 -0.99 3.28 -1.07
CA GLY A 85 -1.14 1.89 -0.65
C GLY A 85 0.07 1.03 -1.00
N MET A 86 0.24 -0.09 -0.30
CA MET A 86 1.32 -1.04 -0.54
C MET A 86 0.80 -2.48 -0.50
N VAL A 87 1.16 -3.24 -1.51
CA VAL A 87 1.01 -4.69 -1.51
C VAL A 87 2.35 -5.31 -1.14
N HIS A 88 2.36 -6.14 -0.09
CA HIS A 88 3.58 -6.75 0.41
C HIS A 88 3.94 -8.01 -0.38
N GLN A 89 5.23 -8.31 -0.49
CA GLN A 89 5.73 -9.53 -1.14
C GLN A 89 5.27 -10.80 -0.41
N HIS A 90 5.15 -10.78 0.91
CA HIS A 90 4.60 -11.86 1.72
C HIS A 90 3.18 -11.49 2.16
N PHE A 91 2.24 -12.40 1.94
CA PHE A 91 0.84 -12.19 2.29
C PHE A 91 0.66 -11.98 3.78
N ARG A 92 -0.05 -10.91 4.12
CA ARG A 92 -0.45 -10.60 5.50
C ARG A 92 -1.93 -10.92 5.69
N LEU A 93 -2.30 -12.17 5.35
CA LEU A 93 -3.66 -12.67 5.43
C LEU A 93 -3.80 -13.67 6.57
N VAL A 94 -4.89 -13.56 7.31
CA VAL A 94 -5.26 -14.52 8.35
C VAL A 94 -5.94 -15.69 7.67
N GLN A 95 -5.33 -16.86 7.70
CA GLN A 95 -5.73 -18.04 6.93
C GLN A 95 -7.14 -18.54 7.28
N THR A 96 -7.54 -18.47 8.54
CA THR A 96 -8.85 -18.93 9.03
C THR A 96 -9.99 -17.96 8.77
N PHE A 97 -9.70 -16.74 8.32
CA PHE A 97 -10.67 -15.71 8.01
C PHE A 97 -11.12 -15.80 6.56
N THR A 98 -12.33 -15.31 6.29
CA THR A 98 -12.80 -15.10 4.92
C THR A 98 -12.05 -13.93 4.25
N VAL A 99 -12.19 -13.81 2.93
CA VAL A 99 -11.68 -12.67 2.17
C VAL A 99 -12.22 -11.35 2.73
N ALA A 100 -13.55 -11.26 2.91
CA ALA A 100 -14.18 -10.04 3.44
C ALA A 100 -13.70 -9.71 4.85
N GLU A 101 -13.54 -10.71 5.72
CA GLU A 101 -12.99 -10.53 7.07
C GLU A 101 -11.54 -10.03 7.06
N ASN A 102 -10.70 -10.52 6.14
CA ASN A 102 -9.32 -10.05 5.99
C ASN A 102 -9.25 -8.60 5.49
N ILE A 103 -10.15 -8.20 4.61
CA ILE A 103 -10.20 -6.83 4.08
C ILE A 103 -10.55 -5.84 5.19
N THR A 104 -11.44 -6.21 6.11
CA THR A 104 -11.88 -5.35 7.23
C THR A 104 -10.92 -5.32 8.42
N LEU A 105 -9.89 -6.16 8.44
CA LEU A 105 -8.89 -6.15 9.51
C LEU A 105 -8.20 -4.78 9.62
N GLY A 106 -8.23 -4.22 10.84
CA GLY A 106 -7.62 -2.91 11.13
C GLY A 106 -8.50 -1.71 10.78
N MET A 107 -9.78 -1.92 10.42
CA MET A 107 -10.78 -0.85 10.37
C MET A 107 -11.18 -0.40 11.78
N SER A 108 -11.65 0.85 11.89
CA SER A 108 -11.97 1.49 13.18
C SER A 108 -13.10 0.84 13.97
N ARG A 109 -13.92 -0.02 13.33
CA ARG A 109 -15.02 -0.73 13.99
C ARG A 109 -14.63 -2.17 14.32
N PRO A 110 -14.96 -2.68 15.52
CA PRO A 110 -14.70 -4.07 15.85
C PRO A 110 -15.53 -5.00 14.94
N ARG A 111 -14.92 -6.13 14.55
CA ARG A 111 -15.47 -7.09 13.58
C ARG A 111 -16.91 -7.56 13.93
N PHE A 112 -17.21 -7.79 15.20
CA PHE A 112 -18.54 -8.21 15.65
C PHE A 112 -19.61 -7.12 15.54
N ALA A 113 -19.23 -5.86 15.32
CA ALA A 113 -20.14 -4.73 15.09
C ALA A 113 -20.25 -4.36 13.60
N LEU A 114 -19.59 -5.12 12.69
CA LEU A 114 -19.67 -4.90 11.25
C LEU A 114 -20.75 -5.78 10.63
N ASP A 115 -21.67 -5.17 9.89
CA ASP A 115 -22.51 -5.92 8.95
C ASP A 115 -21.64 -6.35 7.76
N MET A 116 -21.42 -7.65 7.61
CA MET A 116 -20.55 -8.20 6.56
C MET A 116 -21.21 -8.18 5.17
N ALA A 117 -22.53 -8.16 5.09
CA ALA A 117 -23.24 -8.24 3.81
C ALA A 117 -22.98 -7.04 2.87
N PRO A 118 -22.96 -5.77 3.33
CA PRO A 118 -22.51 -4.65 2.51
C PRO A 118 -21.05 -4.76 2.07
N ILE A 119 -20.18 -5.22 2.97
CA ILE A 119 -18.74 -5.37 2.69
C ILE A 119 -18.52 -6.43 1.61
N GLU A 120 -19.16 -7.58 1.74
CA GLU A 120 -19.10 -8.65 0.73
C GLU A 120 -19.54 -8.16 -0.65
N ARG A 121 -20.62 -7.34 -0.71
CA ARG A 121 -21.08 -6.75 -1.98
C ARG A 121 -20.07 -5.78 -2.58
N GLU A 122 -19.46 -4.91 -1.76
CA GLU A 122 -18.47 -3.95 -2.24
C GLU A 122 -17.19 -4.66 -2.69
N VAL A 123 -16.75 -5.68 -1.96
CA VAL A 123 -15.62 -6.54 -2.35
C VAL A 123 -15.90 -7.23 -3.69
N ALA A 124 -17.11 -7.77 -3.88
CA ALA A 124 -17.51 -8.41 -5.15
C ALA A 124 -17.54 -7.39 -6.30
N LYS A 125 -18.01 -6.16 -6.04
CA LYS A 125 -18.02 -5.07 -7.01
C LYS A 125 -16.59 -4.70 -7.44
N LEU A 126 -15.68 -4.43 -6.49
CA LEU A 126 -14.28 -4.14 -6.79
C LEU A 126 -13.61 -5.30 -7.52
N SER A 127 -13.88 -6.54 -7.10
CA SER A 127 -13.40 -7.74 -7.77
C SER A 127 -13.78 -7.78 -9.25
N SER A 128 -15.03 -7.44 -9.57
CA SER A 128 -15.52 -7.39 -10.95
C SER A 128 -14.95 -6.21 -11.72
N GLU A 129 -14.93 -5.03 -11.11
CA GLU A 129 -14.45 -3.78 -11.73
C GLU A 129 -12.98 -3.86 -12.17
N TYR A 130 -12.13 -4.47 -11.34
CA TYR A 130 -10.71 -4.61 -11.61
C TYR A 130 -10.32 -5.94 -12.25
N GLY A 131 -11.28 -6.82 -12.57
CA GLY A 131 -10.99 -8.14 -13.15
C GLY A 131 -10.21 -9.07 -12.22
N LEU A 132 -10.29 -8.85 -10.91
CA LEU A 132 -9.58 -9.58 -9.86
C LEU A 132 -10.53 -10.59 -9.18
N ALA A 133 -10.97 -11.61 -9.89
CA ALA A 133 -11.97 -12.57 -9.41
C ALA A 133 -11.58 -13.21 -8.05
N VAL A 134 -12.37 -12.90 -7.01
CA VAL A 134 -12.30 -13.52 -5.68
C VAL A 134 -13.72 -13.73 -5.12
N ASN A 135 -13.90 -14.77 -4.32
CA ASN A 135 -15.13 -14.98 -3.58
C ASN A 135 -15.01 -14.36 -2.17
N PRO A 136 -15.80 -13.31 -1.83
CA PRO A 136 -15.71 -12.64 -0.53
C PRO A 136 -15.90 -13.56 0.69
N ARG A 137 -16.63 -14.66 0.52
CA ARG A 137 -16.96 -15.65 1.57
C ARG A 137 -15.98 -16.81 1.67
N ALA A 138 -15.08 -16.99 0.68
CA ALA A 138 -14.08 -18.02 0.74
C ALA A 138 -13.08 -17.76 1.87
N LYS A 139 -12.65 -18.81 2.55
CA LYS A 139 -11.59 -18.70 3.55
C LYS A 139 -10.23 -18.68 2.85
N ILE A 140 -9.28 -17.90 3.38
CA ILE A 140 -7.97 -17.69 2.75
C ILE A 140 -7.22 -19.00 2.53
N TRP A 141 -7.28 -19.95 3.46
CA TRP A 141 -6.63 -21.27 3.32
C TRP A 141 -7.15 -22.11 2.15
N GLN A 142 -8.34 -21.79 1.62
CA GLN A 142 -8.94 -22.46 0.46
C GLN A 142 -8.44 -21.90 -0.88
N LEU A 143 -7.77 -20.75 -0.83
CA LEU A 143 -7.37 -20.00 -2.01
C LEU A 143 -5.96 -20.39 -2.48
N SER A 144 -5.79 -20.48 -3.77
CA SER A 144 -4.47 -20.58 -4.40
C SER A 144 -3.63 -19.32 -4.11
N VAL A 145 -2.31 -19.43 -4.28
CA VAL A 145 -1.37 -18.29 -4.09
C VAL A 145 -1.77 -17.10 -4.95
N GLY A 146 -2.18 -17.33 -6.21
CA GLY A 146 -2.63 -16.25 -7.11
C GLY A 146 -3.92 -15.58 -6.65
N GLU A 147 -4.85 -16.34 -6.03
CA GLU A 147 -6.06 -15.77 -5.44
C GLU A 147 -5.74 -14.96 -4.19
N GLN A 148 -4.85 -15.46 -3.32
CA GLN A 148 -4.39 -14.71 -2.14
C GLN A 148 -3.73 -13.38 -2.54
N GLN A 149 -2.97 -13.36 -3.65
CA GLN A 149 -2.40 -12.12 -4.19
C GLN A 149 -3.50 -11.14 -4.63
N ARG A 150 -4.54 -11.62 -5.32
CA ARG A 150 -5.70 -10.79 -5.69
C ARG A 150 -6.41 -10.23 -4.46
N VAL A 151 -6.54 -11.02 -3.39
CA VAL A 151 -7.12 -10.55 -2.12
C VAL A 151 -6.31 -9.39 -1.51
N GLU A 152 -4.98 -9.47 -1.50
CA GLU A 152 -4.14 -8.36 -1.00
C GLU A 152 -4.32 -7.07 -1.83
N ILE A 153 -4.47 -7.20 -3.15
CA ILE A 153 -4.72 -6.05 -4.02
C ILE A 153 -6.11 -5.46 -3.72
N ILE A 154 -7.16 -6.28 -3.68
CA ILE A 154 -8.52 -5.82 -3.39
C ILE A 154 -8.61 -5.19 -2.00
N LYS A 155 -7.95 -5.76 -1.00
CA LYS A 155 -7.84 -5.20 0.35
C LYS A 155 -7.28 -3.79 0.33
N MET A 156 -6.28 -3.53 -0.50
CA MET A 156 -5.69 -2.21 -0.65
C MET A 156 -6.65 -1.25 -1.39
N LEU A 157 -7.25 -1.69 -2.50
CA LEU A 157 -8.22 -0.91 -3.26
C LEU A 157 -9.43 -0.54 -2.40
N TYR A 158 -9.97 -1.48 -1.63
CA TYR A 158 -11.07 -1.24 -0.71
C TYR A 158 -10.74 -0.16 0.33
N ARG A 159 -9.54 -0.19 0.89
CA ARG A 159 -9.08 0.82 1.86
C ARG A 159 -8.93 2.20 1.22
N LEU A 160 -8.46 2.27 0.00
CA LEU A 160 -8.31 3.52 -0.75
C LEU A 160 -9.65 4.08 -1.21
N SER A 161 -10.67 3.26 -1.44
CA SER A 161 -12.03 3.71 -1.79
C SER A 161 -12.80 4.34 -0.62
N LEU A 162 -12.29 4.20 0.61
CA LEU A 162 -12.89 4.79 1.82
C LEU A 162 -12.35 6.21 2.13
N ILE A 163 -11.43 6.74 1.31
CA ILE A 163 -10.81 8.06 1.42
C ILE A 163 -11.41 9.02 0.40
#